data_9bd44d7ca1c85bb4dd96af5164cf74e1
#
_entry.id   9bd44d7ca1c85bb4dd96af5164cf74e1
#
_cell.length_a   1.000
_cell.length_b   1.000
_cell.length_c   1.000
_cell.angle_alpha   90.00
_cell.angle_beta   90.00
_cell.angle_gamma   90.00
#
_symmetry.space_group_name_H-M   'P 1'
#
loop_
_entity.id
_entity.type
_entity.pdbx_description
1 polymer ?
#
loop_
_entity_poly.entity_id
_entity_poly.type
_entity_poly.pdbx_seq_one_letter_code
_entity_poly.pdbx_strand_id
1 'polypeptide(L)'
;LRHHWQEEAQHAKLDTLVAAELASQSTPLQIEQAIDDFLKIGGILDGGLQQQVQFDIGTLERAIGRPLTTAQRQEVESAQLKSYRFTFLVSGLEQPNFTRAIADLSPSGLTRIAQTARALS
;
A
#
# COMPACT_ATOMS: atom_id res chain seq x y z
N LEU A 1 -8.55 -15.43 17.84
CA LEU A 1 -8.48 -14.02 17.40
C LEU A 1 -7.56 -13.18 18.27
N ARG A 2 -7.75 -13.20 19.62
CA ARG A 2 -6.91 -12.40 20.52
C ARG A 2 -5.42 -12.78 20.47
N HIS A 3 -5.09 -14.07 20.43
CA HIS A 3 -3.71 -14.55 20.29
C HIS A 3 -3.11 -14.20 18.94
N HIS A 4 -3.89 -14.30 17.87
CA HIS A 4 -3.45 -13.90 16.53
C HIS A 4 -3.05 -12.42 16.47
N TRP A 5 -3.86 -11.52 17.02
CA TRP A 5 -3.55 -10.09 17.10
C TRP A 5 -2.29 -9.78 17.93
N GLN A 6 -2.07 -10.54 18.99
CA GLN A 6 -0.86 -10.40 19.81
C GLN A 6 0.39 -10.87 19.06
N GLU A 7 0.30 -11.97 18.33
CA GLU A 7 1.39 -12.48 17.51
C GLU A 7 1.73 -11.49 16.37
N GLU A 8 0.73 -10.98 15.67
CA GLU A 8 0.95 -9.96 14.62
C GLU A 8 1.57 -8.67 15.17
N ALA A 9 1.14 -8.23 16.35
CA ALA A 9 1.73 -7.06 17.00
C ALA A 9 3.21 -7.30 17.39
N GLN A 10 3.57 -8.51 17.81
CA GLN A 10 4.95 -8.89 18.11
C GLN A 10 5.80 -8.96 16.83
N HIS A 11 5.26 -9.53 15.73
CA HIS A 11 5.93 -9.55 14.44
C HIS A 11 6.20 -8.13 13.92
N ALA A 12 5.20 -7.25 13.95
CA ALA A 12 5.35 -5.86 13.54
C ALA A 12 6.42 -5.11 14.37
N LYS A 13 6.48 -5.37 15.68
CA LYS A 13 7.50 -4.79 16.55
C LYS A 13 8.90 -5.33 16.23
N LEU A 14 9.04 -6.61 15.99
CA LEU A 14 10.31 -7.25 15.61
C LEU A 14 10.78 -6.69 14.26
N ASP A 15 9.90 -6.61 13.27
CA ASP A 15 10.22 -6.06 11.96
C ASP A 15 10.68 -4.61 12.06
N THR A 16 10.06 -3.80 12.90
CA THR A 16 10.47 -2.42 13.16
C THR A 16 11.88 -2.35 13.76
N LEU A 17 12.21 -3.23 14.71
CA LEU A 17 13.53 -3.28 15.32
C LEU A 17 14.60 -3.74 14.33
N VAL A 18 14.32 -4.74 13.49
CA VAL A 18 15.22 -5.21 12.44
C VAL A 18 15.44 -4.13 11.40
N ALA A 19 14.40 -3.43 10.97
CA ALA A 19 14.51 -2.31 10.03
C ALA A 19 15.36 -1.17 10.59
N ALA A 20 15.19 -0.81 11.87
CA ALA A 20 15.99 0.22 12.53
C ALA A 20 17.48 -0.20 12.62
N GLU A 21 17.77 -1.45 12.92
CA GLU A 21 19.14 -1.99 12.97
C GLU A 21 19.79 -1.94 11.59
N LEU A 22 19.13 -2.39 10.55
CA LEU A 22 19.61 -2.32 9.17
C LEU A 22 19.86 -0.87 8.73
N ALA A 23 18.94 0.03 9.07
CA ALA A 23 19.06 1.45 8.75
C ALA A 23 20.25 2.10 9.44
N SER A 24 20.57 1.72 10.69
CA SER A 24 21.72 2.23 11.43
C SER A 24 23.06 1.88 10.78
N GLN A 25 23.08 0.81 9.99
CA GLN A 25 24.27 0.31 9.26
C GLN A 25 24.30 0.80 7.80
N SER A 26 23.28 1.52 7.34
CA SER A 26 23.13 1.97 5.96
C SER A 26 23.60 3.40 5.77
N THR A 27 24.14 3.69 4.58
CA THR A 27 24.46 5.05 4.17
C THR A 27 23.17 5.80 3.80
N PRO A 28 23.18 7.16 3.81
CA PRO A 28 22.06 7.94 3.32
C PRO A 28 21.63 7.58 1.89
N LEU A 29 22.57 7.29 1.01
CA LEU A 29 22.30 6.88 -0.37
C LEU A 29 21.58 5.52 -0.43
N GLN A 30 21.96 4.57 0.40
CA GLN A 30 21.29 3.27 0.49
C GLN A 30 19.87 3.40 1.02
N ILE A 31 19.62 4.30 1.96
CA ILE A 31 18.29 4.60 2.48
C ILE A 31 17.40 5.18 1.38
N GLU A 32 17.89 6.17 0.63
CA GLU A 32 17.15 6.76 -0.49
C GLU A 32 16.84 5.73 -1.58
N GLN A 33 17.79 4.85 -1.91
CA GLN A 33 17.58 3.78 -2.86
C GLN A 33 16.52 2.78 -2.37
N ALA A 34 16.52 2.44 -1.11
CA ALA A 34 15.52 1.55 -0.52
C ALA A 34 14.11 2.16 -0.58
N ILE A 35 13.99 3.48 -0.37
CA ILE A 35 12.72 4.19 -0.51
C ILE A 35 12.25 4.19 -1.98
N ASP A 36 13.16 4.41 -2.92
CA ASP A 36 12.84 4.32 -4.35
C ASP A 36 12.32 2.94 -4.73
N ASP A 37 13.00 1.90 -4.29
CA ASP A 37 12.61 0.51 -4.57
C ASP A 37 11.26 0.16 -3.92
N PHE A 38 11.02 0.63 -2.70
CA PHE A 38 9.74 0.48 -2.00
C PHE A 38 8.59 1.14 -2.78
N LEU A 39 8.77 2.36 -3.26
CA LEU A 39 7.78 3.06 -4.06
C LEU A 39 7.53 2.39 -5.42
N LYS A 40 8.57 1.84 -6.06
CA LYS A 40 8.43 1.04 -7.29
C LYS A 40 7.60 -0.22 -7.07
N ILE A 41 7.85 -0.94 -5.98
CA ILE A 41 7.05 -2.11 -5.59
C ILE A 41 5.60 -1.71 -5.37
N GLY A 42 5.35 -0.60 -4.68
CA GLY A 42 4.00 -0.04 -4.52
C GLY A 42 3.29 0.21 -5.86
N GLY A 43 4.01 0.76 -6.85
CA GLY A 43 3.49 0.96 -8.20
C GLY A 43 3.15 -0.34 -8.93
N ILE A 44 3.96 -1.38 -8.78
CA ILE A 44 3.67 -2.72 -9.34
C ILE A 44 2.42 -3.31 -8.68
N LEU A 45 2.30 -3.20 -7.36
CA LEU A 45 1.10 -3.65 -6.63
C LEU A 45 -0.15 -2.89 -7.09
N ASP A 46 -0.08 -1.58 -7.26
CA ASP A 46 -1.20 -0.78 -7.76
C ASP A 46 -1.67 -1.26 -9.14
N GLY A 47 -0.74 -1.56 -10.04
CA GLY A 47 -1.06 -2.16 -11.34
C GLY A 47 -1.79 -3.50 -11.20
N GLY A 48 -1.39 -4.34 -10.26
CA GLY A 48 -2.07 -5.59 -9.92
C GLY A 48 -3.49 -5.35 -9.37
N LEU A 49 -3.68 -4.34 -8.52
CA LEU A 49 -5.00 -3.98 -7.99
C LEU A 49 -5.93 -3.49 -9.10
N GLN A 50 -5.44 -2.69 -10.04
CA GLN A 50 -6.21 -2.26 -11.21
C GLN A 50 -6.67 -3.45 -12.05
N GLN A 51 -5.79 -4.42 -12.27
CA GLN A 51 -6.14 -5.65 -12.98
C GLN A 51 -7.16 -6.49 -12.21
N GLN A 52 -7.01 -6.61 -10.88
CA GLN A 52 -7.96 -7.32 -10.03
C GLN A 52 -9.36 -6.73 -10.12
N VAL A 53 -9.50 -5.41 -10.16
CA VAL A 53 -10.80 -4.75 -10.35
C VAL A 53 -11.48 -5.19 -11.65
N GLN A 54 -10.73 -5.35 -12.75
CA GLN A 54 -11.30 -5.84 -14.02
C GLN A 54 -11.80 -7.28 -13.89
N PHE A 55 -11.08 -8.14 -13.17
CA PHE A 55 -11.55 -9.50 -12.89
C PHE A 55 -12.81 -9.51 -12.02
N ASP A 56 -12.88 -8.65 -11.01
CA ASP A 56 -14.05 -8.51 -10.14
C ASP A 56 -15.29 -8.06 -10.93
N ILE A 57 -15.14 -7.08 -11.83
CA ILE A 57 -16.19 -6.63 -12.74
C ILE A 57 -16.68 -7.78 -13.62
N GLY A 58 -15.78 -8.54 -14.23
CA GLY A 58 -16.14 -9.72 -15.01
C GLY A 58 -16.88 -10.77 -14.21
N THR A 59 -16.49 -10.99 -12.95
CA THR A 59 -17.18 -11.89 -12.02
C THR A 59 -18.58 -11.39 -11.68
N LEU A 60 -18.73 -10.09 -11.43
CA LEU A 60 -20.02 -9.46 -11.18
C LEU A 60 -20.97 -9.59 -12.38
N GLU A 61 -20.49 -9.31 -13.58
CA GLU A 61 -21.29 -9.44 -14.82
C GLU A 61 -21.75 -10.88 -15.03
N ARG A 62 -20.91 -11.88 -14.77
CA ARG A 62 -21.32 -13.29 -14.81
C ARG A 62 -22.37 -13.63 -13.75
N ALA A 63 -22.21 -13.11 -12.55
CA ALA A 63 -23.15 -13.37 -11.45
C ALA A 63 -24.52 -12.77 -11.69
N ILE A 64 -24.61 -11.58 -12.28
CA ILE A 64 -25.88 -10.92 -12.60
C ILE A 64 -26.47 -11.34 -13.96
N GLY A 65 -25.70 -12.07 -14.77
CA GLY A 65 -26.13 -12.60 -16.07
C GLY A 65 -26.26 -11.57 -17.19
N ARG A 66 -25.61 -10.40 -17.04
CA ARG A 66 -25.61 -9.35 -18.06
C ARG A 66 -24.38 -8.45 -17.94
N PRO A 67 -23.97 -7.76 -19.01
CA PRO A 67 -22.93 -6.73 -18.91
C PRO A 67 -23.44 -5.52 -18.10
N LEU A 68 -22.52 -4.85 -17.42
CA LEU A 68 -22.76 -3.54 -16.82
C LEU A 68 -22.88 -2.47 -17.92
N THR A 69 -23.70 -1.45 -17.69
CA THR A 69 -23.66 -0.25 -18.51
C THR A 69 -22.31 0.46 -18.31
N THR A 70 -21.92 1.33 -19.24
CA THR A 70 -20.68 2.10 -19.11
C THR A 70 -20.64 2.89 -17.81
N ALA A 71 -21.74 3.53 -17.42
CA ALA A 71 -21.81 4.29 -16.18
C ALA A 71 -21.67 3.40 -14.94
N GLN A 72 -22.34 2.25 -14.91
CA GLN A 72 -22.22 1.28 -13.81
C GLN A 72 -20.81 0.72 -13.71
N ARG A 73 -20.18 0.41 -14.84
CA ARG A 73 -18.78 -0.09 -14.85
C ARG A 73 -17.83 0.93 -14.28
N GLN A 74 -17.92 2.19 -14.67
CA GLN A 74 -17.08 3.28 -14.15
C GLN A 74 -17.27 3.48 -12.65
N GLU A 75 -18.51 3.43 -12.17
CA GLU A 75 -18.80 3.56 -10.74
C GLU A 75 -18.21 2.41 -9.91
N VAL A 76 -18.43 1.17 -10.34
CA VAL A 76 -17.87 -0.02 -9.68
C VAL A 76 -16.34 -0.01 -9.72
N GLU A 77 -15.76 0.29 -10.87
CA GLU A 77 -14.31 0.37 -11.04
C GLU A 77 -13.69 1.39 -10.08
N SER A 78 -14.23 2.60 -10.05
CA SER A 78 -13.75 3.67 -9.17
C SER A 78 -13.88 3.30 -7.69
N ALA A 79 -15.04 2.82 -7.28
CA ALA A 79 -15.29 2.45 -5.88
C ALA A 79 -14.40 1.29 -5.43
N GLN A 80 -14.27 0.26 -6.24
CA GLN A 80 -13.49 -0.93 -5.93
C GLN A 80 -11.99 -0.63 -5.89
N LEU A 81 -11.48 0.12 -6.86
CA LEU A 81 -10.08 0.51 -6.89
C LEU A 81 -9.71 1.39 -5.69
N LYS A 82 -10.56 2.34 -5.34
CA LYS A 82 -10.36 3.18 -4.16
C LYS A 82 -10.31 2.34 -2.88
N SER A 83 -11.20 1.36 -2.74
CA SER A 83 -11.23 0.43 -1.60
C SER A 83 -9.95 -0.41 -1.53
N TYR A 84 -9.51 -0.98 -2.63
CA TYR A 84 -8.27 -1.75 -2.70
C TYR A 84 -7.04 -0.91 -2.39
N ARG A 85 -6.92 0.26 -2.99
CA ARG A 85 -5.81 1.18 -2.72
C ARG A 85 -5.74 1.56 -1.25
N PHE A 86 -6.86 1.89 -0.64
CA PHE A 86 -6.91 2.19 0.79
C PHE A 86 -6.42 0.99 1.62
N THR A 87 -6.98 -0.19 1.36
CA THR A 87 -6.70 -1.39 2.17
C THR A 87 -5.26 -1.87 2.02
N PHE A 88 -4.74 -1.92 0.80
CA PHE A 88 -3.47 -2.58 0.52
C PHE A 88 -2.27 -1.64 0.41
N LEU A 89 -2.48 -0.34 0.21
CA LEU A 89 -1.42 0.63 0.00
C LEU A 89 -1.51 1.81 0.97
N VAL A 90 -2.55 2.63 0.88
CA VAL A 90 -2.63 3.92 1.57
C VAL A 90 -2.60 3.77 3.08
N SER A 91 -3.35 2.82 3.65
CA SER A 91 -3.38 2.58 5.09
C SER A 91 -2.00 2.24 5.66
N GLY A 92 -1.18 1.50 4.90
CA GLY A 92 0.20 1.19 5.27
C GLY A 92 1.12 2.40 5.14
N LEU A 93 1.01 3.16 4.04
CA LEU A 93 1.81 4.36 3.79
C LEU A 93 1.55 5.47 4.82
N GLU A 94 0.35 5.54 5.36
CA GLU A 94 -0.07 6.53 6.36
C GLU A 94 0.01 6.00 7.82
N GLN A 95 0.42 4.77 8.01
CA GLN A 95 0.53 4.17 9.34
C GLN A 95 1.52 4.98 10.21
N PRO A 96 1.11 5.44 11.43
CA PRO A 96 1.90 6.40 12.20
C PRO A 96 3.31 5.92 12.58
N ASN A 97 3.48 4.63 12.89
CA ASN A 97 4.80 4.10 13.23
C ASN A 97 5.73 4.05 12.01
N PHE A 98 5.16 3.71 10.83
CA PHE A 98 5.89 3.72 9.57
C PHE A 98 6.32 5.13 9.19
N THR A 99 5.40 6.09 9.19
CA THR A 99 5.72 7.49 8.83
C THR A 99 6.74 8.10 9.77
N ARG A 100 6.67 7.78 11.05
CA ARG A 100 7.65 8.23 12.05
C ARG A 100 9.03 7.65 11.79
N ALA A 101 9.12 6.35 11.53
CA ALA A 101 10.38 5.69 11.19
C ALA A 101 11.02 6.29 9.92
N ILE A 102 10.21 6.53 8.88
CA ILE A 102 10.70 7.16 7.65
C ILE A 102 11.14 8.61 7.89
N ALA A 103 10.42 9.38 8.71
CA ALA A 103 10.81 10.75 9.06
C ALA A 103 12.20 10.81 9.72
N ASP A 104 12.50 9.85 10.58
CA ASP A 104 13.80 9.75 11.26
C ASP A 104 14.92 9.36 10.28
N LEU A 105 14.64 8.56 9.25
CA LEU A 105 15.61 8.08 8.29
C LEU A 105 15.84 9.03 7.12
N SER A 106 14.77 9.62 6.58
CA SER A 106 14.79 10.48 5.39
C SER A 106 13.57 11.40 5.38
N PRO A 107 13.70 12.67 5.76
CA PRO A 107 12.62 13.64 5.62
C PRO A 107 12.11 13.81 4.19
N SER A 108 13.01 13.75 3.19
CA SER A 108 12.65 13.78 1.78
C SER A 108 11.88 12.53 1.35
N GLY A 109 12.26 11.38 1.86
CA GLY A 109 11.56 10.12 1.67
C GLY A 109 10.14 10.16 2.22
N LEU A 110 9.95 10.72 3.41
CA LEU A 110 8.62 10.93 3.99
C LEU A 110 7.73 11.78 3.08
N THR A 111 8.27 12.86 2.52
CA THR A 111 7.54 13.73 1.59
C THR A 111 7.07 12.94 0.36
N ARG A 112 7.94 12.13 -0.23
CA ARG A 112 7.62 11.30 -1.40
C ARG A 112 6.54 10.25 -1.09
N ILE A 113 6.64 9.60 0.06
CA ILE A 113 5.65 8.63 0.53
C ILE A 113 4.28 9.29 0.74
N ALA A 114 4.25 10.46 1.38
CA ALA A 114 3.01 11.22 1.58
C ALA A 114 2.38 11.69 0.25
N GLN A 115 3.19 12.08 -0.72
CA GLN A 115 2.72 12.42 -2.07
C GLN A 115 2.11 11.19 -2.77
N THR A 116 2.76 10.04 -2.66
CA THR A 116 2.25 8.79 -3.23
C THR A 116 0.93 8.38 -2.59
N ALA A 117 0.82 8.44 -1.27
CA ALA A 117 -0.43 8.13 -0.56
C ALA A 117 -1.58 9.03 -1.04
N ARG A 118 -1.34 10.33 -1.17
CA ARG A 118 -2.35 11.27 -1.69
C ARG A 118 -2.75 10.98 -3.14
N ALA A 119 -1.81 10.61 -3.98
CA ALA A 119 -2.08 10.28 -5.39
C ALA A 119 -2.92 9.00 -5.54
N LEU A 120 -2.83 8.07 -4.58
CA LEU A 120 -3.58 6.82 -4.57
C LEU A 120 -4.95 6.94 -3.85
N SER A 121 -5.19 8.01 -3.13
CA SER A 121 -6.45 8.26 -2.43
C SER A 121 -7.46 8.88 -3.37
#